data_35ab30231ab65e5aa69a89322e996550
#
_entry.id   35ab30231ab65e5aa69a89322e996550
#
_cell.length_a   1.000
_cell.length_b   1.000
_cell.length_c   1.000
_cell.angle_alpha   90.00
_cell.angle_beta   90.00
_cell.angle_gamma   90.00
#
_symmetry.space_group_name_H-M   'P 1'
#
loop_
_entity.id
_entity.type
_entity.pdbx_description
1 polymer ?
#
loop_
_entity_poly.entity_id
_entity_poly.type
_entity_poly.pdbx_seq_one_letter_code
_entity_poly.pdbx_strand_id
1 'polypeptide(L)'
;MFVDKVRITVIGGRGGDGAVAFHREKYVASGGPDGGDGGHGGSVVLHVNDNLSTLLDFRYKRKYQAGAGVNGMGRKMAGKRGENLVIDVPRGTVVRDTETNQIIVDMSTGEDFVIARGGRGGWGNAHFATPTRQVPRFAKAGLKGQERDVILELKLLADVGLVGFPNVGKSTLLSVTSNARPKIANYHFTTLFPNLGVIYVEEGVSFVMADIPGIIEGAAEGAGLGHDFLRHIDRCRLLVHVVDVSGSEGRDPVEDFHAICQELHSYSVDLGDRPMIVAANKVDLLPPDSDNLERLRKAAEEAGCELYEISAGTTQGTKNLMRVVAQKLRELPPVTIYEPEYVEMVAAPADPTAFEIEHYGSTWMVTGEWLSRLVENINFDDYESRNHFDGLLRKAGLFARLEELGIQDGDTVDIYDFEFEYQR
;
A
#
# COMPACT_ATOMS: atom_id res chain seq x y z
N MET A 1 -19.29 1.50 -6.24
CA MET A 1 -18.47 0.36 -6.61
C MET A 1 -17.33 0.28 -5.59
N PHE A 2 -17.12 -0.86 -4.97
CA PHE A 2 -16.04 -1.07 -3.98
C PHE A 2 -14.88 -1.78 -4.67
N VAL A 3 -13.65 -1.40 -4.34
CA VAL A 3 -12.42 -2.00 -4.85
C VAL A 3 -11.54 -2.32 -3.66
N ASP A 4 -11.26 -3.59 -3.45
CA ASP A 4 -10.46 -4.14 -2.35
C ASP A 4 -9.03 -4.51 -2.76
N LYS A 5 -8.80 -4.70 -4.06
CA LYS A 5 -7.50 -5.04 -4.60
C LYS A 5 -7.23 -4.28 -5.89
N VAL A 6 -6.07 -3.63 -5.96
CA VAL A 6 -5.67 -2.84 -7.14
C VAL A 6 -4.16 -2.84 -7.31
N ARG A 7 -3.72 -2.91 -8.55
CA ARG A 7 -2.30 -2.74 -8.91
C ARG A 7 -2.03 -1.30 -9.30
N ILE A 8 -0.97 -0.73 -8.73
CA ILE A 8 -0.48 0.62 -9.06
C ILE A 8 1.03 0.61 -9.27
N THR A 9 1.51 1.57 -10.05
CA THR A 9 2.93 1.85 -10.24
C THR A 9 3.28 3.14 -9.49
N VAL A 10 4.26 3.08 -8.61
CA VAL A 10 4.74 4.24 -7.83
C VAL A 10 6.17 4.56 -8.25
N ILE A 11 6.45 5.85 -8.53
CA ILE A 11 7.73 6.32 -9.04
C ILE A 11 8.21 7.49 -8.20
N GLY A 12 9.37 7.34 -7.58
CA GLY A 12 10.08 8.44 -6.95
C GLY A 12 10.52 9.49 -8.00
N GLY A 13 10.55 10.75 -7.61
CA GLY A 13 11.03 11.82 -8.49
C GLY A 13 12.51 11.62 -8.85
N ARG A 14 12.91 11.97 -10.07
CA ARG A 14 14.32 12.03 -10.46
C ARG A 14 15.04 13.13 -9.67
N GLY A 15 16.29 12.92 -9.29
CA GLY A 15 17.17 13.98 -8.80
C GLY A 15 17.51 14.99 -9.89
N GLY A 16 17.70 16.25 -9.53
CA GLY A 16 18.20 17.26 -10.44
C GLY A 16 19.69 17.07 -10.75
N ASP A 17 20.14 17.52 -11.89
CA ASP A 17 21.54 17.42 -12.30
C ASP A 17 22.40 18.47 -11.58
N GLY A 18 23.66 18.14 -11.30
CA GLY A 18 24.65 19.08 -10.82
C GLY A 18 25.00 20.12 -11.92
N ALA A 19 25.33 21.33 -11.51
CA ALA A 19 25.71 22.37 -12.44
C ALA A 19 27.22 22.41 -12.71
N VAL A 20 27.58 22.77 -13.93
CA VAL A 20 28.93 23.20 -14.31
C VAL A 20 28.94 24.71 -14.39
N ALA A 21 29.52 25.39 -13.42
CA ALA A 21 29.64 26.83 -13.41
C ALA A 21 31.01 27.26 -12.88
N PHE A 22 31.45 28.43 -13.26
CA PHE A 22 32.71 29.02 -12.82
C PHE A 22 32.47 30.43 -12.29
N HIS A 23 33.18 30.77 -11.22
CA HIS A 23 33.11 32.10 -10.65
C HIS A 23 33.64 33.14 -11.66
N ARG A 24 32.87 34.19 -11.89
CA ARG A 24 33.26 35.28 -12.82
C ARG A 24 33.11 36.59 -12.08
N GLU A 25 34.22 37.26 -11.87
CA GLU A 25 34.26 38.63 -11.35
C GLU A 25 35.02 39.57 -12.32
N LYS A 26 34.74 40.86 -12.20
CA LYS A 26 35.47 41.89 -12.94
C LYS A 26 36.93 41.83 -12.51
N TYR A 27 37.85 41.62 -13.45
CA TYR A 27 39.29 41.46 -13.24
C TYR A 27 39.79 40.09 -12.75
N VAL A 28 38.94 39.05 -12.66
CA VAL A 28 39.40 37.70 -12.41
C VAL A 28 39.29 36.90 -13.70
N ALA A 29 40.42 36.56 -14.32
CA ALA A 29 40.46 35.89 -15.60
C ALA A 29 39.99 34.43 -15.57
N SER A 30 40.16 33.76 -14.44
CA SER A 30 39.70 32.36 -14.22
C SER A 30 39.33 32.21 -12.77
N GLY A 31 38.00 32.23 -12.49
CA GLY A 31 37.48 31.88 -11.19
C GLY A 31 37.40 30.34 -11.02
N GLY A 32 37.43 29.89 -9.77
CA GLY A 32 37.28 28.47 -9.46
C GLY A 32 35.89 27.90 -9.81
N PRO A 33 35.72 26.57 -9.73
CA PRO A 33 34.43 25.93 -9.99
C PRO A 33 33.38 26.37 -8.95
N ASP A 34 32.20 26.70 -9.45
CA ASP A 34 31.14 27.38 -8.69
C ASP A 34 29.76 26.77 -8.94
N GLY A 35 29.72 25.58 -9.56
CA GLY A 35 28.48 24.83 -9.80
C GLY A 35 27.95 24.21 -8.52
N GLY A 36 26.65 24.40 -8.27
CA GLY A 36 25.92 23.83 -7.16
C GLY A 36 25.36 22.44 -7.49
N ASP A 37 24.93 21.76 -6.45
CA ASP A 37 24.35 20.41 -6.56
C ASP A 37 22.90 20.44 -7.05
N GLY A 38 22.47 19.40 -7.74
CA GLY A 38 21.06 19.17 -8.03
C GLY A 38 20.26 18.81 -6.77
N GLY A 39 19.00 19.20 -6.75
CA GLY A 39 18.08 18.84 -5.67
C GLY A 39 17.72 17.35 -5.71
N HIS A 40 17.48 16.77 -4.56
CA HIS A 40 16.93 15.40 -4.50
C HIS A 40 15.51 15.36 -5.08
N GLY A 41 15.11 14.27 -5.71
CA GLY A 41 13.72 14.00 -6.09
C GLY A 41 12.83 13.79 -4.87
N GLY A 42 11.53 14.02 -5.02
CA GLY A 42 10.51 13.71 -4.02
C GLY A 42 10.27 12.21 -3.91
N SER A 43 9.83 11.77 -2.74
CA SER A 43 9.45 10.39 -2.47
C SER A 43 7.94 10.22 -2.57
N VAL A 44 7.47 9.00 -2.87
CA VAL A 44 6.06 8.62 -2.75
C VAL A 44 5.83 8.05 -1.36
N VAL A 45 4.87 8.62 -0.64
CA VAL A 45 4.54 8.27 0.74
C VAL A 45 3.09 7.79 0.80
N LEU A 46 2.85 6.64 1.42
CA LEU A 46 1.52 6.17 1.77
C LEU A 46 1.12 6.75 3.13
N HIS A 47 -0.07 7.30 3.21
CA HIS A 47 -0.66 7.88 4.42
C HIS A 47 -2.01 7.22 4.71
N VAL A 48 -2.28 6.86 5.96
CA VAL A 48 -3.58 6.28 6.35
C VAL A 48 -4.60 7.38 6.54
N ASN A 49 -5.68 7.31 5.77
CA ASN A 49 -6.83 8.21 5.90
C ASN A 49 -8.05 7.42 6.36
N ASP A 50 -8.45 7.59 7.61
CA ASP A 50 -9.59 6.90 8.22
C ASP A 50 -10.97 7.25 7.62
N ASN A 51 -11.03 8.30 6.78
CA ASN A 51 -12.25 8.66 6.04
C ASN A 51 -12.42 7.85 4.74
N LEU A 52 -11.39 7.10 4.33
CA LEU A 52 -11.44 6.22 3.17
C LEU A 52 -11.83 4.81 3.59
N SER A 53 -12.74 4.20 2.83
CA SER A 53 -13.21 2.83 3.06
C SER A 53 -13.02 1.91 1.85
N THR A 54 -12.39 2.39 0.77
CA THR A 54 -12.24 1.67 -0.50
C THR A 54 -11.03 2.15 -1.28
N LEU A 55 -10.47 1.27 -2.10
CA LEU A 55 -9.39 1.59 -3.05
C LEU A 55 -9.90 2.06 -4.42
N LEU A 56 -11.14 2.54 -4.51
CA LEU A 56 -11.79 2.88 -5.78
C LEU A 56 -11.01 3.90 -6.62
N ASP A 57 -10.43 4.91 -5.99
CA ASP A 57 -9.71 5.99 -6.67
C ASP A 57 -8.49 5.47 -7.45
N PHE A 58 -7.86 4.41 -6.94
CA PHE A 58 -6.70 3.77 -7.58
C PHE A 58 -7.05 3.01 -8.87
N ARG A 59 -8.32 2.71 -9.10
CA ARG A 59 -8.78 2.10 -10.36
C ARG A 59 -8.67 3.07 -11.54
N TYR A 60 -8.90 4.35 -11.28
CA TYR A 60 -8.88 5.39 -12.32
C TYR A 60 -7.48 5.94 -12.56
N LYS A 61 -6.68 6.05 -11.50
CA LYS A 61 -5.29 6.49 -11.59
C LYS A 61 -4.39 5.38 -11.09
N ARG A 62 -3.57 4.81 -11.98
CA ARG A 62 -2.69 3.67 -11.66
C ARG A 62 -1.22 4.04 -11.57
N LYS A 63 -0.84 5.22 -12.05
CA LYS A 63 0.55 5.68 -12.02
C LYS A 63 0.69 6.91 -11.14
N TYR A 64 1.59 6.84 -10.17
CA TYR A 64 1.85 7.87 -9.18
C TYR A 64 3.33 8.22 -9.20
N GLN A 65 3.65 9.47 -9.51
CA GLN A 65 5.02 9.95 -9.63
C GLN A 65 5.21 11.19 -8.78
N ALA A 66 6.24 11.19 -7.92
CA ALA A 66 6.63 12.33 -7.10
C ALA A 66 7.39 13.39 -7.92
N GLY A 67 7.53 14.59 -7.37
CA GLY A 67 8.18 15.71 -8.01
C GLY A 67 9.67 15.48 -8.27
N ALA A 68 10.17 15.89 -9.43
CA ALA A 68 11.60 15.86 -9.72
C ALA A 68 12.35 16.97 -8.95
N GLY A 69 13.61 16.72 -8.61
CA GLY A 69 14.51 17.73 -8.10
C GLY A 69 14.91 18.73 -9.19
N VAL A 70 15.16 19.97 -8.77
CA VAL A 70 15.62 21.02 -9.67
C VAL A 70 17.14 20.92 -9.86
N ASN A 71 17.62 21.20 -11.08
CA ASN A 71 19.04 21.20 -11.36
C ASN A 71 19.80 22.26 -10.52
N GLY A 72 21.05 21.98 -10.23
CA GLY A 72 21.94 22.93 -9.58
C GLY A 72 22.17 24.18 -10.44
N MET A 73 22.63 25.26 -9.83
CA MET A 73 22.89 26.54 -10.50
C MET A 73 24.31 27.04 -10.18
N GLY A 74 24.74 28.10 -10.85
CA GLY A 74 25.98 28.80 -10.50
C GLY A 74 25.97 29.39 -9.09
N ARG A 75 27.12 29.89 -8.61
CA ARG A 75 27.32 30.43 -7.26
C ARG A 75 27.04 29.41 -6.15
N LYS A 76 27.37 28.15 -6.41
CA LYS A 76 27.15 27.02 -5.48
C LYS A 76 25.69 26.87 -5.00
N MET A 77 24.73 27.41 -5.77
CA MET A 77 23.30 27.29 -5.39
C MET A 77 22.81 25.89 -5.73
N ALA A 78 22.41 25.17 -4.69
CA ALA A 78 21.77 23.85 -4.85
C ALA A 78 20.36 23.98 -5.42
N GLY A 79 19.98 23.04 -6.26
CA GLY A 79 18.60 22.91 -6.74
C GLY A 79 17.63 22.59 -5.62
N LYS A 80 16.38 23.05 -5.75
CA LYS A 80 15.31 22.71 -4.80
C LYS A 80 15.00 21.22 -4.86
N ARG A 81 14.68 20.65 -3.69
CA ARG A 81 14.17 19.27 -3.61
C ARG A 81 12.81 19.16 -4.28
N GLY A 82 12.55 18.06 -4.98
CA GLY A 82 11.24 17.72 -5.50
C GLY A 82 10.22 17.48 -4.37
N GLU A 83 8.97 17.79 -4.65
CA GLU A 83 7.88 17.59 -3.68
C GLU A 83 7.57 16.11 -3.52
N ASN A 84 7.34 15.68 -2.29
CA ASN A 84 6.85 14.35 -2.00
C ASN A 84 5.39 14.22 -2.48
N LEU A 85 5.04 13.06 -3.00
CA LEU A 85 3.66 12.71 -3.31
C LEU A 85 3.10 11.86 -2.16
N VAL A 86 2.11 12.39 -1.45
CA VAL A 86 1.36 11.64 -0.44
C VAL A 86 0.17 10.99 -1.12
N ILE A 87 -0.02 9.71 -0.86
CA ILE A 87 -1.13 8.89 -1.36
C ILE A 87 -1.90 8.40 -0.15
N ASP A 88 -3.16 8.85 -0.04
CA ASP A 88 -4.05 8.43 1.02
C ASP A 88 -4.58 7.02 0.73
N VAL A 89 -4.44 6.13 1.70
CA VAL A 89 -4.97 4.77 1.67
C VAL A 89 -5.88 4.51 2.87
N PRO A 90 -6.90 3.64 2.74
CA PRO A 90 -7.70 3.23 3.88
C PRO A 90 -6.86 2.50 4.93
N ARG A 91 -7.24 2.61 6.20
CA ARG A 91 -6.64 1.80 7.27
C ARG A 91 -6.79 0.30 6.98
N GLY A 92 -5.74 -0.49 7.27
CA GLY A 92 -5.74 -1.93 6.98
C GLY A 92 -5.43 -2.27 5.52
N THR A 93 -4.90 -1.32 4.75
CA THR A 93 -4.35 -1.62 3.41
C THR A 93 -3.03 -2.35 3.55
N VAL A 94 -2.93 -3.55 2.99
CA VAL A 94 -1.70 -4.31 2.84
C VAL A 94 -1.10 -4.03 1.47
N VAL A 95 0.17 -3.70 1.45
CA VAL A 95 0.92 -3.43 0.23
C VAL A 95 1.82 -4.62 -0.07
N ARG A 96 1.66 -5.20 -1.26
CA ARG A 96 2.46 -6.33 -1.72
C ARG A 96 3.26 -5.95 -2.95
N ASP A 97 4.43 -6.53 -3.06
CA ASP A 97 5.19 -6.50 -4.30
C ASP A 97 4.50 -7.33 -5.39
N THR A 98 4.46 -6.83 -6.63
CA THR A 98 3.73 -7.49 -7.71
C THR A 98 4.41 -8.76 -8.23
N GLU A 99 5.74 -8.83 -8.16
CA GLU A 99 6.53 -9.95 -8.70
C GLU A 99 6.64 -11.08 -7.68
N THR A 100 7.00 -10.74 -6.45
CA THR A 100 7.25 -11.73 -5.38
C THR A 100 6.01 -12.04 -4.56
N ASN A 101 4.97 -11.22 -4.64
CA ASN A 101 3.76 -11.24 -3.80
C ASN A 101 4.05 -11.12 -2.28
N GLN A 102 5.27 -10.75 -1.90
CA GLN A 102 5.67 -10.52 -0.52
C GLN A 102 5.07 -9.24 0.04
N ILE A 103 4.80 -9.21 1.34
CA ILE A 103 4.26 -8.04 2.03
C ILE A 103 5.39 -7.02 2.21
N ILE A 104 5.19 -5.82 1.64
CA ILE A 104 6.09 -4.68 1.81
C ILE A 104 5.76 -3.96 3.13
N VAL A 105 4.48 -3.67 3.36
CA VAL A 105 3.99 -2.99 4.56
C VAL A 105 2.51 -3.25 4.78
N ASP A 106 2.12 -3.27 6.05
CA ASP A 106 0.73 -3.28 6.51
C ASP A 106 0.40 -1.91 7.13
N MET A 107 -0.51 -1.16 6.48
CA MET A 107 -0.91 0.20 6.87
C MET A 107 -1.98 0.22 7.98
N SER A 108 -2.01 -0.80 8.84
CA SER A 108 -2.97 -0.87 9.96
C SER A 108 -2.59 0.05 11.13
N THR A 109 -1.30 0.33 11.34
CA THR A 109 -0.79 1.18 12.44
C THR A 109 -1.11 2.65 12.27
N GLY A 110 -1.31 3.11 11.04
CA GLY A 110 -1.55 4.53 10.74
C GLY A 110 -0.27 5.35 10.58
N GLU A 111 0.91 4.72 10.60
CA GLU A 111 2.18 5.38 10.34
C GLU A 111 2.40 5.60 8.84
N ASP A 112 3.02 6.73 8.49
CA ASP A 112 3.39 7.02 7.10
C ASP A 112 4.50 6.10 6.63
N PHE A 113 4.37 5.58 5.40
CA PHE A 113 5.37 4.70 4.81
C PHE A 113 5.89 5.20 3.47
N VAL A 114 7.22 5.27 3.32
CA VAL A 114 7.85 5.65 2.04
C VAL A 114 7.93 4.43 1.13
N ILE A 115 7.01 4.35 0.15
CA ILE A 115 6.92 3.20 -0.77
C ILE A 115 7.91 3.28 -1.94
N ALA A 116 8.25 4.49 -2.40
CA ALA A 116 9.26 4.72 -3.42
C ALA A 116 10.09 5.96 -3.10
N ARG A 117 11.40 5.82 -3.01
CA ARG A 117 12.33 6.90 -2.68
C ARG A 117 12.67 7.71 -3.93
N GLY A 118 12.76 9.04 -3.77
CA GLY A 118 13.29 9.91 -4.80
C GLY A 118 14.78 9.72 -5.06
N GLY A 119 15.20 9.97 -6.29
CA GLY A 119 16.59 9.90 -6.72
C GLY A 119 17.46 10.97 -6.07
N ARG A 120 18.73 10.67 -5.86
CA ARG A 120 19.70 11.67 -5.35
C ARG A 120 20.02 12.70 -6.42
N GLY A 121 20.17 13.96 -6.02
CA GLY A 121 20.68 15.02 -6.88
C GLY A 121 22.15 14.78 -7.24
N GLY A 122 22.52 15.17 -8.46
CA GLY A 122 23.89 15.10 -8.94
C GLY A 122 24.80 16.16 -8.29
N TRP A 123 26.06 15.86 -8.12
CA TRP A 123 27.04 16.82 -7.58
C TRP A 123 27.45 17.84 -8.64
N GLY A 124 27.52 19.10 -8.26
CA GLY A 124 28.06 20.17 -9.07
C GLY A 124 29.59 20.07 -9.25
N ASN A 125 30.13 20.79 -10.25
CA ASN A 125 31.56 20.74 -10.53
C ASN A 125 32.45 21.20 -9.37
N ALA A 126 31.93 21.99 -8.43
CA ALA A 126 32.69 22.42 -7.26
C ALA A 126 33.20 21.24 -6.39
N HIS A 127 32.51 20.12 -6.37
CA HIS A 127 32.92 18.90 -5.63
C HIS A 127 34.11 18.18 -6.25
N PHE A 128 34.40 18.41 -7.52
CA PHE A 128 35.44 17.69 -8.28
C PHE A 128 36.75 18.47 -8.40
N ALA A 129 36.84 19.62 -7.73
CA ALA A 129 38.07 20.40 -7.64
C ALA A 129 39.11 19.68 -6.77
N THR A 130 40.27 19.46 -7.32
CA THR A 130 41.43 18.89 -6.63
C THR A 130 42.68 19.78 -6.88
N PRO A 131 43.76 19.66 -6.10
CA PRO A 131 44.98 20.41 -6.34
C PRO A 131 45.54 20.23 -7.74
N THR A 132 45.36 19.05 -8.32
CA THR A 132 45.79 18.72 -9.69
C THR A 132 44.78 19.07 -10.77
N ARG A 133 43.48 19.17 -10.41
CA ARG A 133 42.37 19.52 -11.28
C ARG A 133 41.58 20.71 -10.74
N GLN A 134 42.07 21.90 -10.95
CA GLN A 134 41.49 23.12 -10.37
C GLN A 134 40.23 23.61 -11.09
N VAL A 135 40.00 23.20 -12.34
CA VAL A 135 38.91 23.67 -13.20
C VAL A 135 38.15 22.48 -13.80
N PRO A 136 37.44 21.68 -12.97
CA PRO A 136 36.64 20.58 -13.49
C PRO A 136 35.41 21.11 -14.24
N ARG A 137 35.25 20.69 -15.50
CA ARG A 137 34.12 21.10 -16.37
C ARG A 137 33.08 20.02 -16.53
N PHE A 138 32.91 19.18 -15.53
CA PHE A 138 31.87 18.15 -15.48
C PHE A 138 31.15 18.17 -14.15
N ALA A 139 29.92 17.69 -14.14
CA ALA A 139 29.07 17.48 -12.96
C ALA A 139 28.39 16.12 -13.07
N LYS A 140 27.89 15.61 -11.96
CA LYS A 140 27.10 14.38 -11.97
C LYS A 140 25.65 14.66 -12.33
N ALA A 141 25.05 13.77 -13.12
CA ALA A 141 23.61 13.76 -13.33
C ALA A 141 22.87 13.32 -12.08
N GLY A 142 21.62 13.73 -11.93
CA GLY A 142 20.73 13.25 -10.89
C GLY A 142 20.26 11.82 -11.19
N LEU A 143 20.20 11.01 -10.14
CA LEU A 143 19.74 9.63 -10.24
C LEU A 143 18.23 9.55 -10.44
N LYS A 144 17.78 8.50 -11.13
CA LYS A 144 16.36 8.15 -11.22
C LYS A 144 15.83 7.81 -9.82
N GLY A 145 14.57 8.12 -9.55
CA GLY A 145 13.86 7.64 -8.37
C GLY A 145 13.55 6.15 -8.48
N GLN A 146 13.24 5.53 -7.34
CA GLN A 146 12.78 4.14 -7.31
C GLN A 146 11.45 4.01 -8.05
N GLU A 147 11.31 2.96 -8.85
CA GLU A 147 10.06 2.56 -9.48
C GLU A 147 9.66 1.20 -8.90
N ARG A 148 8.39 1.09 -8.51
CA ARG A 148 7.83 -0.14 -7.98
C ARG A 148 6.42 -0.36 -8.49
N ASP A 149 6.14 -1.59 -8.88
CA ASP A 149 4.78 -2.07 -9.13
C ASP A 149 4.28 -2.78 -7.88
N VAL A 150 3.20 -2.26 -7.30
CA VAL A 150 2.66 -2.79 -6.05
C VAL A 150 1.17 -3.10 -6.17
N ILE A 151 0.76 -4.06 -5.37
CA ILE A 151 -0.64 -4.41 -5.18
C ILE A 151 -1.07 -3.85 -3.84
N LEU A 152 -2.07 -2.98 -3.85
CA LEU A 152 -2.79 -2.55 -2.67
C LEU A 152 -3.94 -3.54 -2.45
N GLU A 153 -4.03 -4.12 -1.27
CA GLU A 153 -5.08 -5.06 -0.87
C GLU A 153 -5.68 -4.62 0.45
N LEU A 154 -6.99 -4.38 0.49
CA LEU A 154 -7.69 -4.00 1.70
C LEU A 154 -7.98 -5.24 2.53
N LYS A 155 -7.38 -5.34 3.71
CA LYS A 155 -7.47 -6.49 4.61
C LYS A 155 -8.72 -6.48 5.47
N LEU A 156 -9.10 -5.31 5.98
CA LEU A 156 -10.26 -5.14 6.85
C LEU A 156 -11.48 -4.75 6.03
N LEU A 157 -12.53 -5.53 6.20
CA LEU A 157 -13.84 -5.18 5.67
C LEU A 157 -14.60 -4.29 6.65
N ALA A 158 -14.58 -4.69 7.92
CA ALA A 158 -15.26 -4.01 9.03
C ALA A 158 -14.65 -4.45 10.35
N ASP A 159 -14.78 -3.60 11.38
CA ASP A 159 -14.43 -3.98 12.75
C ASP A 159 -15.47 -4.95 13.33
N VAL A 160 -16.73 -4.78 12.94
CA VAL A 160 -17.89 -5.53 13.43
C VAL A 160 -18.69 -6.12 12.29
N GLY A 161 -18.95 -7.42 12.35
CA GLY A 161 -19.86 -8.12 11.43
C GLY A 161 -21.24 -8.34 12.06
N LEU A 162 -22.31 -7.94 11.35
CA LEU A 162 -23.67 -8.31 11.71
C LEU A 162 -24.02 -9.67 11.14
N VAL A 163 -24.37 -10.61 11.98
CA VAL A 163 -24.79 -11.97 11.61
C VAL A 163 -26.21 -12.23 12.08
N GLY A 164 -26.92 -13.14 11.48
CA GLY A 164 -28.30 -13.50 11.81
C GLY A 164 -29.15 -13.81 10.59
N PHE A 165 -30.32 -14.39 10.81
CA PHE A 165 -31.26 -14.77 9.77
C PHE A 165 -31.76 -13.58 8.92
N PRO A 166 -32.32 -13.81 7.71
CA PRO A 166 -33.01 -12.78 6.97
C PRO A 166 -34.15 -12.14 7.81
N ASN A 167 -34.45 -10.88 7.57
CA ASN A 167 -35.54 -10.12 8.19
C ASN A 167 -35.46 -9.92 9.73
N VAL A 168 -34.40 -10.34 10.40
CA VAL A 168 -34.19 -10.07 11.84
C VAL A 168 -33.86 -8.60 12.16
N GLY A 169 -33.60 -7.78 11.11
CA GLY A 169 -33.39 -6.34 11.25
C GLY A 169 -31.92 -5.89 11.22
N LYS A 170 -30.99 -6.68 10.67
CA LYS A 170 -29.55 -6.32 10.53
C LYS A 170 -29.36 -5.02 9.74
N SER A 171 -29.93 -4.93 8.55
CA SER A 171 -29.80 -3.75 7.67
C SER A 171 -30.51 -2.52 8.27
N THR A 172 -31.60 -2.73 9.03
CA THR A 172 -32.26 -1.66 9.78
C THR A 172 -31.36 -1.14 10.88
N LEU A 173 -30.76 -2.04 11.69
CA LEU A 173 -29.81 -1.67 12.73
C LEU A 173 -28.64 -0.87 12.16
N LEU A 174 -28.03 -1.33 11.08
CA LEU A 174 -26.95 -0.62 10.39
C LEU A 174 -27.40 0.78 9.92
N SER A 175 -28.60 0.89 9.36
CA SER A 175 -29.12 2.17 8.83
C SER A 175 -29.39 3.20 9.91
N VAL A 176 -29.90 2.79 11.08
CA VAL A 176 -30.25 3.72 12.17
C VAL A 176 -29.07 4.10 13.05
N THR A 177 -27.98 3.29 13.02
CA THR A 177 -26.77 3.56 13.79
C THR A 177 -25.66 4.22 13.00
N SER A 178 -25.72 4.15 11.66
CA SER A 178 -24.71 4.76 10.78
C SER A 178 -24.94 6.27 10.61
N ASN A 179 -23.85 7.04 10.69
CA ASN A 179 -23.88 8.52 10.50
C ASN A 179 -24.12 8.94 9.04
N ALA A 180 -23.85 8.06 8.09
CA ALA A 180 -24.10 8.25 6.67
C ALA A 180 -24.93 7.08 6.14
N ARG A 181 -25.67 7.28 5.05
CA ARG A 181 -26.37 6.15 4.40
C ARG A 181 -25.38 5.01 4.14
N PRO A 182 -25.67 3.77 4.61
CA PRO A 182 -24.82 2.62 4.35
C PRO A 182 -24.51 2.51 2.86
N LYS A 183 -23.26 2.25 2.53
CA LYS A 183 -22.82 2.08 1.15
C LYS A 183 -22.79 0.60 0.81
N ILE A 184 -23.41 0.23 -0.29
CA ILE A 184 -23.32 -1.12 -0.86
C ILE A 184 -21.92 -1.30 -1.43
N ALA A 185 -21.18 -2.25 -0.89
CA ALA A 185 -19.85 -2.60 -1.37
C ALA A 185 -19.97 -3.68 -2.45
N ASN A 186 -19.74 -3.32 -3.72
CA ASN A 186 -19.80 -4.23 -4.85
C ASN A 186 -18.47 -4.95 -5.03
N TYR A 187 -18.37 -6.18 -4.56
CA TYR A 187 -17.22 -7.07 -4.80
C TYR A 187 -17.41 -7.83 -6.12
N HIS A 188 -16.39 -7.85 -6.97
CA HIS A 188 -16.47 -8.50 -8.30
C HIS A 188 -16.61 -10.01 -8.25
N PHE A 189 -16.37 -10.62 -7.11
CA PHE A 189 -16.38 -12.06 -6.88
C PHE A 189 -17.49 -12.54 -5.94
N THR A 190 -18.37 -11.63 -5.49
CA THR A 190 -19.53 -11.99 -4.63
C THR A 190 -20.83 -11.68 -5.35
N THR A 191 -21.77 -12.61 -5.30
CA THR A 191 -23.16 -12.41 -5.76
C THR A 191 -23.97 -11.61 -4.72
N LEU A 192 -23.49 -11.52 -3.48
CA LEU A 192 -24.11 -10.80 -2.37
C LEU A 192 -23.18 -9.68 -1.92
N PHE A 193 -23.69 -8.46 -1.84
CA PHE A 193 -22.91 -7.26 -1.51
C PHE A 193 -23.13 -6.88 -0.05
N PRO A 194 -22.09 -6.82 0.79
CA PRO A 194 -22.24 -6.33 2.15
C PRO A 194 -22.53 -4.82 2.16
N ASN A 195 -23.40 -4.42 3.06
CA ASN A 195 -23.63 -3.00 3.34
C ASN A 195 -22.66 -2.57 4.45
N LEU A 196 -21.87 -1.53 4.21
CA LEU A 196 -20.94 -0.98 5.18
C LEU A 196 -21.48 0.34 5.74
N GLY A 197 -21.40 0.51 7.06
CA GLY A 197 -21.73 1.74 7.75
C GLY A 197 -20.63 2.13 8.73
N VAL A 198 -20.32 3.43 8.76
CA VAL A 198 -19.43 4.00 9.79
C VAL A 198 -20.29 4.42 10.96
N ILE A 199 -20.01 3.85 12.11
CA ILE A 199 -20.69 4.11 13.38
C ILE A 199 -19.86 5.08 14.19
N TYR A 200 -20.43 6.22 14.54
CA TYR A 200 -19.82 7.23 15.38
C TYR A 200 -20.47 7.15 16.77
N VAL A 201 -19.70 6.87 17.80
CA VAL A 201 -20.19 6.70 19.15
C VAL A 201 -19.99 7.97 19.99
N GLU A 202 -18.77 8.51 19.97
CA GLU A 202 -18.37 9.72 20.65
C GLU A 202 -17.13 10.34 19.99
N GLU A 203 -16.70 11.53 20.41
CA GLU A 203 -15.54 12.21 19.83
C GLU A 203 -14.29 11.32 19.89
N GLY A 204 -13.70 11.05 18.71
CA GLY A 204 -12.54 10.15 18.58
C GLY A 204 -12.85 8.65 18.62
N VAL A 205 -14.13 8.25 18.71
CA VAL A 205 -14.55 6.83 18.75
C VAL A 205 -15.50 6.51 17.63
N SER A 206 -14.98 5.85 16.62
CA SER A 206 -15.75 5.33 15.49
C SER A 206 -15.25 3.96 15.08
N PHE A 207 -16.11 3.16 14.46
CA PHE A 207 -15.78 1.85 13.92
C PHE A 207 -16.63 1.56 12.68
N VAL A 208 -16.19 0.63 11.85
CA VAL A 208 -16.92 0.18 10.66
C VAL A 208 -17.71 -1.07 10.99
N MET A 209 -19.01 -1.07 10.66
CA MET A 209 -19.90 -2.22 10.79
C MET A 209 -20.36 -2.69 9.43
N ALA A 210 -20.34 -4.01 9.21
CA ALA A 210 -20.80 -4.64 7.98
C ALA A 210 -22.08 -5.44 8.24
N ASP A 211 -23.12 -5.18 7.44
CA ASP A 211 -24.27 -6.09 7.31
C ASP A 211 -23.90 -7.15 6.27
N ILE A 212 -23.82 -8.38 6.72
CA ILE A 212 -23.36 -9.50 5.95
C ILE A 212 -24.56 -10.37 5.57
N PRO A 213 -25.15 -10.22 4.37
CA PRO A 213 -26.30 -11.01 3.94
C PRO A 213 -25.85 -12.45 3.57
N GLY A 214 -26.67 -13.44 3.84
CA GLY A 214 -26.56 -14.77 3.21
C GLY A 214 -25.77 -15.86 3.95
N ILE A 215 -25.68 -15.84 5.30
CA ILE A 215 -25.06 -16.94 6.05
C ILE A 215 -25.87 -18.25 5.95
N ILE A 216 -27.16 -18.22 5.69
CA ILE A 216 -28.10 -19.31 6.01
C ILE A 216 -28.65 -20.12 4.81
N GLU A 217 -28.50 -19.68 3.57
CA GLU A 217 -29.04 -20.43 2.43
C GLU A 217 -27.93 -21.10 1.61
N GLY A 218 -27.56 -22.35 1.96
CA GLY A 218 -26.80 -23.25 1.10
C GLY A 218 -25.29 -23.27 1.25
N ALA A 219 -24.70 -22.71 2.30
CA ALA A 219 -23.26 -22.76 2.53
C ALA A 219 -22.77 -24.18 2.81
N ALA A 220 -23.57 -25.02 3.44
CA ALA A 220 -23.26 -26.43 3.72
C ALA A 220 -23.45 -27.38 2.52
N GLU A 221 -24.18 -26.97 1.48
CA GLU A 221 -24.51 -27.83 0.34
C GLU A 221 -23.58 -27.70 -0.88
N GLY A 222 -22.43 -27.05 -0.75
CA GLY A 222 -21.37 -27.11 -1.75
C GLY A 222 -21.58 -26.26 -3.01
N ALA A 223 -22.51 -25.33 -3.03
CA ALA A 223 -22.75 -24.43 -4.17
C ALA A 223 -21.82 -23.20 -4.16
N GLY A 224 -20.51 -23.36 -3.93
CA GLY A 224 -19.43 -22.42 -4.28
C GLY A 224 -19.48 -20.97 -3.79
N LEU A 225 -20.61 -20.50 -3.27
CA LEU A 225 -20.88 -19.10 -2.91
C LEU A 225 -20.50 -18.75 -1.43
N GLY A 226 -20.39 -19.77 -0.57
CA GLY A 226 -20.15 -19.57 0.88
C GLY A 226 -18.70 -19.22 1.22
N HIS A 227 -17.71 -19.82 0.57
CA HIS A 227 -16.31 -19.71 0.96
C HIS A 227 -15.71 -18.30 0.76
N ASP A 228 -16.00 -17.62 -0.33
CA ASP A 228 -15.46 -16.27 -0.57
C ASP A 228 -16.12 -15.22 0.33
N PHE A 229 -17.36 -15.47 0.71
CA PHE A 229 -18.15 -14.59 1.56
C PHE A 229 -17.77 -14.69 3.04
N LEU A 230 -17.57 -15.90 3.55
CA LEU A 230 -17.14 -16.14 4.94
C LEU A 230 -15.70 -15.67 5.19
N ARG A 231 -14.86 -15.59 4.13
CA ARG A 231 -13.56 -14.92 4.16
C ARG A 231 -13.66 -13.44 4.55
N HIS A 232 -14.82 -12.80 4.35
CA HIS A 232 -15.05 -11.40 4.74
C HIS A 232 -15.44 -11.26 6.21
N ILE A 233 -16.19 -12.25 6.75
CA ILE A 233 -16.49 -12.30 8.19
C ILE A 233 -15.22 -12.60 8.98
N ASP A 234 -14.34 -13.41 8.42
CA ASP A 234 -13.05 -13.75 9.02
C ASP A 234 -12.16 -12.51 9.23
N ARG A 235 -12.48 -11.41 8.57
CA ARG A 235 -11.82 -10.10 8.71
C ARG A 235 -12.47 -9.16 9.72
N CYS A 236 -13.55 -9.56 10.40
CA CYS A 236 -14.18 -8.78 11.48
C CYS A 236 -13.57 -9.16 12.82
N ARG A 237 -13.40 -8.20 13.74
CA ARG A 237 -12.84 -8.43 15.08
C ARG A 237 -13.89 -8.89 16.09
N LEU A 238 -15.13 -8.46 15.90
CA LEU A 238 -16.27 -8.72 16.77
C LEU A 238 -17.49 -9.06 15.92
N LEU A 239 -18.32 -9.99 16.38
CA LEU A 239 -19.59 -10.31 15.77
C LEU A 239 -20.75 -9.76 16.61
N VAL A 240 -21.77 -9.24 15.96
CA VAL A 240 -23.06 -8.91 16.58
C VAL A 240 -24.12 -9.80 15.95
N HIS A 241 -24.58 -10.77 16.72
CA HIS A 241 -25.63 -11.69 16.32
C HIS A 241 -26.99 -11.07 16.61
N VAL A 242 -27.71 -10.71 15.57
CA VAL A 242 -29.04 -10.10 15.64
C VAL A 242 -30.09 -11.21 15.58
N VAL A 243 -30.90 -11.32 16.63
CA VAL A 243 -31.96 -12.34 16.75
C VAL A 243 -33.31 -11.65 16.92
N ASP A 244 -34.33 -12.08 16.18
CA ASP A 244 -35.70 -11.59 16.29
C ASP A 244 -36.42 -12.31 17.45
N VAL A 245 -36.65 -11.61 18.58
CA VAL A 245 -37.32 -12.19 19.77
C VAL A 245 -38.84 -12.16 19.69
N SER A 246 -39.41 -11.40 18.76
CA SER A 246 -40.84 -11.29 18.57
C SER A 246 -41.49 -12.55 17.99
N GLY A 247 -40.69 -13.40 17.32
CA GLY A 247 -41.21 -14.55 16.59
C GLY A 247 -42.07 -14.16 15.38
N SER A 248 -41.92 -12.94 14.84
CA SER A 248 -42.74 -12.41 13.77
C SER A 248 -42.66 -13.24 12.47
N GLU A 249 -41.58 -13.98 12.28
CA GLU A 249 -41.34 -14.86 11.13
C GLU A 249 -41.74 -16.34 11.39
N GLY A 250 -42.34 -16.61 12.56
CA GLY A 250 -42.75 -17.96 12.96
C GLY A 250 -41.60 -18.88 13.36
N ARG A 251 -40.42 -18.33 13.66
CA ARG A 251 -39.21 -19.06 14.09
C ARG A 251 -38.98 -18.93 15.58
N ASP A 252 -38.32 -19.93 16.19
CA ASP A 252 -37.88 -19.88 17.56
C ASP A 252 -36.54 -19.16 17.70
N PRO A 253 -36.45 -18.09 18.55
CA PRO A 253 -35.23 -17.30 18.69
C PRO A 253 -34.03 -18.12 19.18
N VAL A 254 -34.26 -19.16 20.01
CA VAL A 254 -33.18 -20.01 20.52
C VAL A 254 -32.63 -20.95 19.46
N GLU A 255 -33.54 -21.52 18.64
CA GLU A 255 -33.15 -22.36 17.51
C GLU A 255 -32.35 -21.53 16.49
N ASP A 256 -32.81 -20.32 16.17
CA ASP A 256 -32.11 -19.38 15.29
C ASP A 256 -30.71 -19.04 15.82
N PHE A 257 -30.59 -18.80 17.13
CA PHE A 257 -29.27 -18.52 17.75
C PHE A 257 -28.32 -19.70 17.61
N HIS A 258 -28.76 -20.92 17.95
CA HIS A 258 -27.92 -22.11 17.87
C HIS A 258 -27.54 -22.46 16.43
N ALA A 259 -28.44 -22.28 15.47
CA ALA A 259 -28.18 -22.56 14.05
C ALA A 259 -27.04 -21.68 13.50
N ILE A 260 -27.05 -20.37 13.81
CA ILE A 260 -25.97 -19.46 13.41
C ILE A 260 -24.65 -19.82 14.09
N CYS A 261 -24.65 -20.09 15.40
CA CYS A 261 -23.45 -20.51 16.11
C CYS A 261 -22.83 -21.76 15.49
N GLN A 262 -23.67 -22.75 15.18
CA GLN A 262 -23.23 -23.98 14.53
C GLN A 262 -22.66 -23.73 13.11
N GLU A 263 -23.29 -22.86 12.34
CA GLU A 263 -22.82 -22.51 11.00
C GLU A 263 -21.46 -21.81 11.04
N LEU A 264 -21.26 -20.85 11.94
CA LEU A 264 -19.97 -20.17 12.15
C LEU A 264 -18.87 -21.18 12.52
N HIS A 265 -19.13 -22.10 13.45
CA HIS A 265 -18.18 -23.15 13.81
C HIS A 265 -17.89 -24.14 12.70
N SER A 266 -18.90 -24.50 11.90
CA SER A 266 -18.72 -25.44 10.80
C SER A 266 -17.84 -24.89 9.68
N TYR A 267 -17.82 -23.56 9.55
CA TYR A 267 -16.97 -22.89 8.55
C TYR A 267 -15.50 -22.82 8.98
N SER A 268 -15.23 -22.34 10.19
CA SER A 268 -13.88 -22.20 10.75
C SER A 268 -13.96 -22.18 12.26
N VAL A 269 -13.06 -22.90 12.92
CA VAL A 269 -12.93 -22.88 14.39
C VAL A 269 -12.64 -21.45 14.86
N ASP A 270 -11.75 -20.73 14.18
CA ASP A 270 -11.38 -19.35 14.52
C ASP A 270 -12.58 -18.38 14.43
N LEU A 271 -13.52 -18.62 13.52
CA LEU A 271 -14.72 -17.81 13.38
C LEU A 271 -15.77 -18.16 14.45
N GLY A 272 -15.89 -19.44 14.78
CA GLY A 272 -16.75 -19.92 15.87
C GLY A 272 -16.33 -19.40 17.25
N ASP A 273 -15.02 -19.29 17.48
CA ASP A 273 -14.45 -18.82 18.75
C ASP A 273 -14.34 -17.28 18.82
N ARG A 274 -14.77 -16.57 17.78
CA ARG A 274 -14.69 -15.10 17.74
C ARG A 274 -15.63 -14.46 18.76
N PRO A 275 -15.18 -13.41 19.48
CA PRO A 275 -16.04 -12.69 20.43
C PRO A 275 -17.34 -12.24 19.76
N MET A 276 -18.46 -12.55 20.41
CA MET A 276 -19.80 -12.28 19.91
C MET A 276 -20.68 -11.61 20.96
N ILE A 277 -21.50 -10.67 20.54
CA ILE A 277 -22.56 -10.02 21.31
C ILE A 277 -23.91 -10.39 20.69
N VAL A 278 -24.88 -10.76 21.49
CA VAL A 278 -26.24 -11.07 21.05
C VAL A 278 -27.11 -9.82 21.14
N ALA A 279 -27.69 -9.40 20.04
CA ALA A 279 -28.66 -8.31 19.97
C ALA A 279 -30.08 -8.89 19.80
N ALA A 280 -30.83 -8.97 20.91
CA ALA A 280 -32.24 -9.36 20.92
C ALA A 280 -33.06 -8.21 20.33
N ASN A 281 -33.40 -8.32 19.04
CA ASN A 281 -34.09 -7.26 18.30
C ASN A 281 -35.61 -7.47 18.26
N LYS A 282 -36.32 -6.40 17.93
CA LYS A 282 -37.79 -6.31 17.86
C LYS A 282 -38.50 -6.53 19.21
N VAL A 283 -37.88 -6.07 20.31
CA VAL A 283 -38.49 -6.15 21.65
C VAL A 283 -39.79 -5.34 21.74
N ASP A 284 -39.98 -4.36 20.90
CA ASP A 284 -41.20 -3.57 20.76
C ASP A 284 -42.39 -4.37 20.21
N LEU A 285 -42.13 -5.49 19.54
CA LEU A 285 -43.14 -6.39 18.99
C LEU A 285 -43.31 -7.67 19.82
N LEU A 286 -42.57 -7.80 20.95
CA LEU A 286 -42.61 -8.97 21.80
C LEU A 286 -43.97 -9.05 22.54
N PRO A 287 -44.71 -10.17 22.43
CA PRO A 287 -45.94 -10.36 23.19
C PRO A 287 -45.69 -10.33 24.72
N PRO A 288 -46.56 -9.72 25.53
CA PRO A 288 -46.37 -9.60 26.97
C PRO A 288 -46.20 -10.94 27.71
N ASP A 289 -46.80 -12.00 27.19
CA ASP A 289 -46.77 -13.35 27.80
C ASP A 289 -45.66 -14.24 27.18
N SER A 290 -44.77 -13.71 26.35
CA SER A 290 -43.72 -14.48 25.67
C SER A 290 -42.52 -14.67 26.60
N ASP A 291 -42.01 -15.88 26.67
CA ASP A 291 -40.77 -16.25 27.37
C ASP A 291 -39.53 -16.25 26.46
N ASN A 292 -39.69 -15.91 25.22
CA ASN A 292 -38.64 -15.94 24.17
C ASN A 292 -37.37 -15.21 24.60
N LEU A 293 -37.50 -14.02 25.17
CA LEU A 293 -36.37 -13.22 25.63
C LEU A 293 -35.60 -13.88 26.76
N GLU A 294 -36.30 -14.46 27.76
CA GLU A 294 -35.65 -15.16 28.88
C GLU A 294 -34.96 -16.44 28.40
N ARG A 295 -35.59 -17.19 27.50
CA ARG A 295 -35.02 -18.39 26.90
C ARG A 295 -33.76 -18.06 26.10
N LEU A 296 -33.79 -17.02 25.28
CA LEU A 296 -32.63 -16.57 24.51
C LEU A 296 -31.52 -16.06 25.44
N ARG A 297 -31.85 -15.36 26.55
CA ARG A 297 -30.86 -14.89 27.52
C ARG A 297 -30.12 -16.07 28.14
N LYS A 298 -30.81 -17.13 28.56
CA LYS A 298 -30.18 -18.35 29.09
C LYS A 298 -29.26 -19.01 28.06
N ALA A 299 -29.73 -19.15 26.83
CA ALA A 299 -28.92 -19.75 25.75
C ALA A 299 -27.67 -18.91 25.46
N ALA A 300 -27.75 -17.57 25.45
CA ALA A 300 -26.62 -16.68 25.27
C ALA A 300 -25.61 -16.79 26.46
N GLU A 301 -26.09 -16.86 27.71
CA GLU A 301 -25.26 -17.05 28.90
C GLU A 301 -24.53 -18.40 28.85
N GLU A 302 -25.20 -19.48 28.46
CA GLU A 302 -24.59 -20.81 28.30
C GLU A 302 -23.49 -20.81 27.23
N ALA A 303 -23.66 -20.00 26.20
CA ALA A 303 -22.65 -19.79 25.14
C ALA A 303 -21.57 -18.75 25.51
N GLY A 304 -21.63 -18.15 26.71
CA GLY A 304 -20.67 -17.13 27.17
C GLY A 304 -20.82 -15.77 26.44
N CYS A 305 -21.99 -15.51 25.83
CA CYS A 305 -22.26 -14.28 25.08
C CYS A 305 -23.10 -13.29 25.92
N GLU A 306 -22.76 -12.00 25.85
CA GLU A 306 -23.57 -10.94 26.44
C GLU A 306 -24.78 -10.62 25.55
N LEU A 307 -25.98 -10.49 26.14
CA LEU A 307 -27.21 -10.18 25.42
C LEU A 307 -27.69 -8.76 25.73
N TYR A 308 -28.04 -8.04 24.68
CA TYR A 308 -28.59 -6.68 24.74
C TYR A 308 -29.94 -6.60 24.03
N GLU A 309 -30.91 -6.03 24.72
CA GLU A 309 -32.26 -5.83 24.20
C GLU A 309 -32.32 -4.56 23.37
N ILE A 310 -32.81 -4.67 22.13
CA ILE A 310 -32.91 -3.55 21.20
C ILE A 310 -34.21 -3.60 20.42
N SER A 311 -34.60 -2.44 19.90
CA SER A 311 -35.51 -2.31 18.77
C SER A 311 -34.86 -1.41 17.72
N ALA A 312 -34.42 -1.99 16.63
CA ALA A 312 -33.85 -1.22 15.53
C ALA A 312 -34.88 -0.30 14.89
N GLY A 313 -36.16 -0.71 14.86
CA GLY A 313 -37.26 0.10 14.32
C GLY A 313 -37.54 1.37 15.11
N THR A 314 -37.53 1.28 16.45
CA THR A 314 -37.79 2.41 17.35
C THR A 314 -36.52 3.08 17.86
N THR A 315 -35.34 2.55 17.52
CA THR A 315 -34.01 2.96 18.00
C THR A 315 -33.77 2.74 19.51
N GLN A 316 -34.68 2.08 20.21
CA GLN A 316 -34.52 1.74 21.62
C GLN A 316 -33.32 0.82 21.81
N GLY A 317 -32.48 1.08 22.83
CA GLY A 317 -31.32 0.26 23.18
C GLY A 317 -30.12 0.34 22.19
N THR A 318 -30.31 0.81 20.96
CA THR A 318 -29.29 0.81 19.90
C THR A 318 -28.04 1.61 20.27
N LYS A 319 -28.19 2.78 20.90
CA LYS A 319 -27.05 3.61 21.35
C LYS A 319 -26.23 2.92 22.43
N ASN A 320 -26.89 2.20 23.35
CA ASN A 320 -26.22 1.46 24.39
C ASN A 320 -25.43 0.29 23.80
N LEU A 321 -26.03 -0.47 22.89
CA LEU A 321 -25.35 -1.54 22.15
C LEU A 321 -24.09 -1.00 21.44
N MET A 322 -24.17 0.12 20.75
CA MET A 322 -23.00 0.69 20.05
C MET A 322 -21.87 1.10 21.01
N ARG A 323 -22.19 1.60 22.21
CA ARG A 323 -21.19 1.89 23.26
C ARG A 323 -20.48 0.64 23.75
N VAL A 324 -21.25 -0.42 24.02
CA VAL A 324 -20.70 -1.71 24.45
C VAL A 324 -19.82 -2.32 23.36
N VAL A 325 -20.26 -2.28 22.11
CA VAL A 325 -19.47 -2.73 20.95
C VAL A 325 -18.15 -1.97 20.87
N ALA A 326 -18.17 -0.63 21.00
CA ALA A 326 -16.96 0.18 20.99
C ALA A 326 -16.02 -0.15 22.15
N GLN A 327 -16.57 -0.40 23.34
CA GLN A 327 -15.78 -0.80 24.50
C GLN A 327 -15.13 -2.17 24.28
N LYS A 328 -15.88 -3.18 23.83
CA LYS A 328 -15.33 -4.51 23.50
C LYS A 328 -14.25 -4.45 22.45
N LEU A 329 -14.42 -3.63 21.39
CA LEU A 329 -13.39 -3.45 20.37
C LEU A 329 -12.08 -2.89 20.92
N ARG A 330 -12.12 -2.06 21.99
CA ARG A 330 -10.91 -1.54 22.65
C ARG A 330 -10.21 -2.62 23.49
N GLU A 331 -10.97 -3.57 24.06
CA GLU A 331 -10.44 -4.67 24.88
C GLU A 331 -9.85 -5.80 24.02
N LEU A 332 -10.34 -5.94 22.78
CA LEU A 332 -9.85 -6.95 21.85
C LEU A 332 -8.44 -6.61 21.34
N PRO A 333 -7.59 -7.63 21.13
CA PRO A 333 -6.27 -7.40 20.55
C PRO A 333 -6.40 -6.65 19.24
N PRO A 334 -5.43 -5.79 18.91
CA PRO A 334 -5.43 -5.12 17.63
C PRO A 334 -5.42 -6.16 16.51
N VAL A 335 -5.94 -5.77 15.34
CA VAL A 335 -5.92 -6.62 14.14
C VAL A 335 -4.52 -7.15 13.94
N THR A 336 -4.39 -8.44 13.59
CA THR A 336 -3.10 -9.06 13.28
C THR A 336 -2.39 -8.18 12.23
N ILE A 337 -1.32 -7.52 12.64
CA ILE A 337 -0.47 -6.73 11.75
C ILE A 337 0.47 -7.72 11.08
N TYR A 338 0.53 -7.71 9.76
CA TYR A 338 1.50 -8.51 9.04
C TYR A 338 2.87 -7.88 9.13
N GLU A 339 3.85 -8.66 9.52
CA GLU A 339 5.24 -8.21 9.46
C GLU A 339 5.69 -8.09 7.99
N PRO A 340 6.51 -7.09 7.66
CA PRO A 340 7.10 -6.97 6.34
C PRO A 340 7.90 -8.23 5.99
N GLU A 341 7.58 -8.87 4.89
CA GLU A 341 8.31 -10.04 4.36
C GLU A 341 9.33 -9.61 3.30
N TYR A 342 9.07 -8.46 2.67
CA TYR A 342 9.91 -7.92 1.61
C TYR A 342 11.21 -7.36 2.18
N VAL A 343 12.31 -8.00 1.86
CA VAL A 343 13.66 -7.49 2.15
C VAL A 343 14.14 -6.74 0.91
N GLU A 344 14.30 -5.42 1.03
CA GLU A 344 14.95 -4.64 -0.03
C GLU A 344 16.38 -5.16 -0.19
N MET A 345 16.66 -5.81 -1.31
CA MET A 345 18.02 -6.21 -1.62
C MET A 345 18.85 -4.96 -1.82
N VAL A 346 19.57 -4.55 -0.79
CA VAL A 346 20.61 -3.54 -0.94
C VAL A 346 21.71 -4.19 -1.78
N ALA A 347 21.74 -3.84 -3.06
CA ALA A 347 22.78 -4.34 -3.94
C ALA A 347 24.15 -4.04 -3.30
N ALA A 348 24.97 -5.07 -3.17
CA ALA A 348 26.35 -4.93 -2.72
C ALA A 348 27.07 -3.87 -3.57
N PRO A 349 28.11 -3.20 -3.04
CA PRO A 349 28.90 -2.28 -3.86
C PRO A 349 29.40 -3.04 -5.09
N ALA A 350 28.93 -2.60 -6.27
CA ALA A 350 29.27 -3.26 -7.52
C ALA A 350 30.78 -3.20 -7.75
N ASP A 351 31.38 -4.33 -8.03
CA ASP A 351 32.80 -4.41 -8.37
C ASP A 351 33.02 -3.73 -9.73
N PRO A 352 33.86 -2.67 -9.80
CA PRO A 352 34.12 -1.96 -11.05
C PRO A 352 34.86 -2.80 -12.10
N THR A 353 35.34 -3.98 -11.74
CA THR A 353 36.01 -4.92 -12.66
C THR A 353 35.08 -6.04 -13.14
N ALA A 354 33.87 -6.15 -12.57
CA ALA A 354 32.89 -7.16 -12.96
C ALA A 354 32.02 -6.62 -14.11
N PHE A 355 32.34 -7.01 -15.33
CA PHE A 355 31.53 -6.75 -16.53
C PHE A 355 31.57 -7.99 -17.44
N GLU A 356 30.47 -8.19 -18.15
CA GLU A 356 30.29 -9.23 -19.17
C GLU A 356 30.34 -8.59 -20.55
N ILE A 357 30.97 -9.28 -21.50
CA ILE A 357 31.12 -8.81 -22.88
C ILE A 357 30.54 -9.87 -23.80
N GLU A 358 29.54 -9.51 -24.56
CA GLU A 358 28.97 -10.32 -25.63
C GLU A 358 29.28 -9.69 -26.99
N HIS A 359 29.52 -10.52 -28.02
CA HIS A 359 29.90 -10.05 -29.34
C HIS A 359 28.92 -10.54 -30.41
N TYR A 360 28.37 -9.62 -31.18
CA TYR A 360 27.40 -9.87 -32.25
C TYR A 360 27.83 -9.15 -33.53
N GLY A 361 28.56 -9.84 -34.42
CA GLY A 361 29.03 -9.26 -35.67
C GLY A 361 30.10 -8.19 -35.44
N SER A 362 29.80 -6.90 -35.65
CA SER A 362 30.67 -5.75 -35.36
C SER A 362 30.25 -4.99 -34.10
N THR A 363 29.28 -5.52 -33.30
CA THR A 363 28.81 -4.88 -32.09
C THR A 363 29.21 -5.65 -30.85
N TRP A 364 29.83 -4.95 -29.91
CA TRP A 364 30.29 -5.45 -28.62
C TRP A 364 29.38 -4.92 -27.54
N MET A 365 28.52 -5.78 -26.99
CA MET A 365 27.61 -5.43 -25.91
C MET A 365 28.33 -5.66 -24.57
N VAL A 366 28.39 -4.61 -23.75
CA VAL A 366 29.04 -4.66 -22.43
C VAL A 366 28.02 -4.40 -21.34
N THR A 367 27.87 -5.34 -20.44
CA THR A 367 26.96 -5.27 -19.31
C THR A 367 27.70 -5.40 -17.98
N GLY A 368 27.16 -4.81 -16.93
CA GLY A 368 27.72 -4.85 -15.59
C GLY A 368 27.02 -3.89 -14.65
N GLU A 369 26.80 -4.30 -13.39
CA GLU A 369 26.04 -3.50 -12.45
C GLU A 369 26.65 -2.11 -12.18
N TRP A 370 27.96 -2.02 -12.07
CA TRP A 370 28.64 -0.73 -11.90
C TRP A 370 28.58 0.14 -13.16
N LEU A 371 28.61 -0.47 -14.35
CA LEU A 371 28.47 0.24 -15.64
C LEU A 371 27.09 0.87 -15.78
N SER A 372 26.02 0.13 -15.46
CA SER A 372 24.66 0.66 -15.45
C SER A 372 24.55 1.91 -14.56
N ARG A 373 25.05 1.82 -13.33
CA ARG A 373 25.10 2.95 -12.40
C ARG A 373 25.97 4.10 -12.90
N LEU A 374 27.04 3.80 -13.60
CA LEU A 374 27.97 4.80 -14.15
C LEU A 374 27.29 5.56 -15.29
N VAL A 375 26.65 4.86 -16.23
CA VAL A 375 25.91 5.45 -17.35
C VAL A 375 24.79 6.36 -16.85
N GLU A 376 24.04 5.93 -15.83
CA GLU A 376 22.98 6.77 -15.23
C GLU A 376 23.48 8.07 -14.59
N ASN A 377 24.75 8.10 -14.16
CA ASN A 377 25.35 9.26 -13.45
C ASN A 377 26.11 10.22 -14.38
N ILE A 378 26.26 9.92 -15.67
CA ILE A 378 27.01 10.71 -16.64
C ILE A 378 26.05 11.57 -17.48
N ASN A 379 26.41 12.82 -17.68
CA ASN A 379 25.77 13.66 -18.67
C ASN A 379 26.53 13.53 -20.01
N PHE A 380 25.98 12.75 -20.94
CA PHE A 380 26.59 12.51 -22.25
C PHE A 380 26.49 13.71 -23.23
N ASP A 381 25.72 14.74 -22.92
CA ASP A 381 25.65 15.96 -23.72
C ASP A 381 26.93 16.82 -23.57
N ASP A 382 27.67 16.60 -22.48
CA ASP A 382 28.89 17.34 -22.17
C ASP A 382 30.17 16.58 -22.58
N TYR A 383 31.03 17.20 -23.34
CA TYR A 383 32.27 16.58 -23.85
C TYR A 383 33.22 16.12 -22.74
N GLU A 384 33.40 16.93 -21.67
CA GLU A 384 34.30 16.55 -20.58
C GLU A 384 33.72 15.43 -19.70
N SER A 385 32.41 15.34 -19.58
CA SER A 385 31.73 14.21 -18.92
C SER A 385 31.97 12.92 -19.69
N ARG A 386 31.92 12.95 -21.02
CA ARG A 386 32.26 11.81 -21.88
C ARG A 386 33.71 11.38 -21.70
N ASN A 387 34.65 12.33 -21.70
CA ASN A 387 36.06 12.04 -21.47
C ASN A 387 36.33 11.48 -20.07
N HIS A 388 35.59 11.94 -19.08
CA HIS A 388 35.66 11.37 -17.73
C HIS A 388 35.16 9.93 -17.69
N PHE A 389 34.07 9.63 -18.38
CA PHE A 389 33.52 8.30 -18.57
C PHE A 389 34.54 7.37 -19.24
N ASP A 390 35.11 7.77 -20.38
CA ASP A 390 36.18 7.04 -21.07
C ASP A 390 37.36 6.72 -20.12
N GLY A 391 37.78 7.71 -19.34
CA GLY A 391 38.85 7.53 -18.34
C GLY A 391 38.51 6.52 -17.23
N LEU A 392 37.24 6.42 -16.84
CA LEU A 392 36.80 5.41 -15.89
C LEU A 392 36.77 4.01 -16.51
N LEU A 393 36.28 3.87 -17.74
CA LEU A 393 36.30 2.62 -18.48
C LEU A 393 37.73 2.08 -18.69
N ARG A 394 38.66 2.97 -19.03
CA ARG A 394 40.10 2.61 -19.15
C ARG A 394 40.69 2.14 -17.84
N LYS A 395 40.39 2.81 -16.72
CA LYS A 395 40.85 2.41 -15.39
C LYS A 395 40.25 1.08 -14.92
N ALA A 396 39.00 0.80 -15.30
CA ALA A 396 38.34 -0.48 -15.03
C ALA A 396 38.91 -1.64 -15.88
N GLY A 397 39.75 -1.34 -16.90
CA GLY A 397 40.36 -2.34 -17.77
C GLY A 397 39.45 -2.82 -18.91
N LEU A 398 38.32 -2.14 -19.16
CA LEU A 398 37.37 -2.55 -20.18
C LEU A 398 38.01 -2.59 -21.59
N PHE A 399 38.72 -1.55 -21.95
CA PHE A 399 39.36 -1.48 -23.29
C PHE A 399 40.43 -2.55 -23.45
N ALA A 400 41.25 -2.80 -22.43
CA ALA A 400 42.23 -3.87 -22.46
C ALA A 400 41.59 -5.25 -22.68
N ARG A 401 40.41 -5.45 -22.05
CA ARG A 401 39.65 -6.70 -22.19
C ARG A 401 39.03 -6.85 -23.58
N LEU A 402 38.50 -5.77 -24.15
CA LEU A 402 38.00 -5.75 -25.53
C LEU A 402 39.10 -6.03 -26.56
N GLU A 403 40.31 -5.47 -26.36
CA GLU A 403 41.48 -5.75 -27.18
C GLU A 403 41.93 -7.20 -27.09
N GLU A 404 41.95 -7.80 -25.89
CA GLU A 404 42.22 -9.24 -25.70
C GLU A 404 41.21 -10.13 -26.45
N LEU A 405 39.97 -9.70 -26.54
CA LEU A 405 38.90 -10.42 -27.23
C LEU A 405 38.89 -10.18 -28.71
N GLY A 406 39.69 -9.21 -29.24
CA GLY A 406 39.94 -9.00 -30.65
C GLY A 406 39.11 -7.91 -31.30
N ILE A 407 38.64 -6.89 -30.57
CA ILE A 407 37.95 -5.71 -31.14
C ILE A 407 38.81 -5.02 -32.17
N GLN A 408 38.19 -4.52 -33.25
CA GLN A 408 38.86 -3.82 -34.32
C GLN A 408 38.43 -2.36 -34.41
N ASP A 409 39.28 -1.51 -35.04
CA ASP A 409 38.89 -0.12 -35.30
C ASP A 409 37.66 -0.08 -36.21
N GLY A 410 36.65 0.69 -35.76
CA GLY A 410 35.37 0.80 -36.43
C GLY A 410 34.27 -0.11 -35.88
N ASP A 411 34.61 -1.02 -34.95
CA ASP A 411 33.60 -1.82 -34.23
C ASP A 411 32.80 -0.91 -33.29
N THR A 412 31.53 -1.24 -33.10
CA THR A 412 30.64 -0.53 -32.19
C THR A 412 30.65 -1.17 -30.79
N VAL A 413 30.85 -0.36 -29.77
CA VAL A 413 30.69 -0.77 -28.37
C VAL A 413 29.39 -0.19 -27.83
N ASP A 414 28.51 -1.07 -27.36
CA ASP A 414 27.23 -0.72 -26.73
C ASP A 414 27.28 -0.98 -25.21
N ILE A 415 27.03 0.07 -24.44
CA ILE A 415 26.95 0.02 -22.98
C ILE A 415 25.61 0.61 -22.54
N TYR A 416 24.58 -0.21 -22.35
CA TYR A 416 23.25 0.23 -21.89
C TYR A 416 22.71 1.45 -22.65
N ASP A 417 22.42 1.32 -23.90
CA ASP A 417 21.94 2.39 -24.83
C ASP A 417 22.95 3.50 -25.15
N PHE A 418 24.17 3.40 -24.65
CA PHE A 418 25.27 4.28 -25.05
C PHE A 418 26.19 3.59 -26.02
N GLU A 419 26.08 3.96 -27.30
CA GLU A 419 26.86 3.40 -28.38
C GLU A 419 28.02 4.33 -28.75
N PHE A 420 29.19 3.77 -28.99
CA PHE A 420 30.32 4.50 -29.59
C PHE A 420 31.18 3.58 -30.46
N GLU A 421 31.81 4.20 -31.41
CA GLU A 421 32.76 3.51 -32.32
C GLU A 421 34.13 3.38 -31.63
N TYR A 422 34.65 2.14 -31.59
CA TYR A 422 35.98 1.91 -31.05
C TYR A 422 37.05 2.45 -31.97
N GLN A 423 37.96 3.25 -31.44
CA GLN A 423 39.15 3.77 -32.06
C GLN A 423 40.35 3.53 -31.13
N ARG A 424 41.39 2.93 -31.69
CA ARG A 424 42.57 2.50 -30.92
C ARG A 424 43.44 3.67 -30.45
#